data_6a788d2ad7ef35bb577bbb95436ea093
#
_entry.id   6a788d2ad7ef35bb577bbb95436ea093
#
_cell.length_a   1.000
_cell.length_b   1.000
_cell.length_c   1.000
_cell.angle_alpha   90.00
_cell.angle_beta   90.00
_cell.angle_gamma   90.00
#
_symmetry.space_group_name_H-M   'P 1'
#
loop_
_entity.id
_entity.type
_entity.pdbx_description
1 polymer ?
#
loop_
_entity_poly.entity_id
_entity_poly.type
_entity_poly.pdbx_seq_one_letter_code
_entity_poly.pdbx_strand_id
1 'polypeptide(L)'
;MSKNLYPLLHTINDPTDLRKVPRAQLRELTDELRAYLLDSVAKTGGHLSSNLGTVELTVALHYVYNTPQDRLVWDVGHQTYPHKILTGRRDRMSTLRQLGGLSGFPQREESEYDSFGTAHSSTSISAALGMAVAARIQGEDRHAVAIIGDGALTAGMAFEALNNAGVADCNLLVILNDNDMSISPPVGALNRYLAQLMSGKFYAAAKNAGKTVLKGAPPLFELAKRFEEHAKGMVVPATLFEKFGFNYIGPIDGHDLDSLIPTLENIKLLKGPQFLHVVTKKGQGYKLAEADPVAYHGPGKFDPAVGLQKSAVAPKTTFTQVFGQWLCDMAAHDPRLVGITPAMREGSGMVEFERRFPARYFDVGIAEQHAVTFAGGLATEGLKPVVAIYSTFLQRAYDQLIHDVAIQNLPVVFALDRAGLVGADGATHAGAYDIAYLRCIPNMSVACPSDENECRQLLSTAFAQNHPVAVRYPRGAGAGVAVQASLEGLPFGKGEIRRQGSGIAILAFGTLLHPALEAAQALGATVVNMRWAKPLDTALLLQVARSHQALVTLEEGAVMGGAGSAVNEALQAAGVMVPVLQLGLADTFIEHGDPVRLLSLQGLDAAGIQASITQRFPALLTPLVRAA
;
A
#
# COMPACT_ATOMS: atom_id res chain seq x y z
N MET A 1 -22.53 -2.40 19.87
CA MET A 1 -22.13 -1.48 20.95
C MET A 1 -23.36 -0.81 21.52
N SER A 2 -23.42 -0.57 22.84
CA SER A 2 -24.63 -0.01 23.48
C SER A 2 -24.79 1.46 23.10
N LYS A 3 -26.00 1.86 22.68
CA LYS A 3 -26.33 3.27 22.36
C LYS A 3 -26.07 4.25 23.51
N ASN A 4 -25.97 3.76 24.74
CA ASN A 4 -25.73 4.57 25.93
C ASN A 4 -24.28 5.02 26.11
N LEU A 5 -23.29 4.42 25.38
CA LEU A 5 -21.89 4.79 25.49
C LEU A 5 -21.50 5.97 24.57
N TYR A 6 -22.25 6.21 23.50
CA TYR A 6 -21.97 7.21 22.47
C TYR A 6 -23.25 7.93 22.05
N PRO A 7 -23.92 8.64 22.99
CA PRO A 7 -25.28 9.15 22.76
C PRO A 7 -25.34 10.17 21.62
N LEU A 8 -24.36 11.06 21.52
CA LEU A 8 -24.32 12.10 20.49
C LEU A 8 -23.94 11.51 19.13
N LEU A 9 -22.92 10.65 19.07
CA LEU A 9 -22.49 9.99 17.83
C LEU A 9 -23.63 9.15 17.22
N HIS A 10 -24.46 8.53 18.02
CA HIS A 10 -25.59 7.74 17.54
C HIS A 10 -26.71 8.57 16.88
N THR A 11 -26.74 9.88 17.07
CA THR A 11 -27.65 10.79 16.36
C THR A 11 -27.18 11.14 14.95
N ILE A 12 -25.90 10.87 14.64
CA ILE A 12 -25.29 11.20 13.34
C ILE A 12 -25.37 10.00 12.41
N ASN A 13 -26.24 10.06 11.41
CA ASN A 13 -26.35 9.02 10.37
C ASN A 13 -25.59 9.42 9.10
N ASP A 14 -25.51 10.72 8.81
CA ASP A 14 -24.77 11.29 7.70
C ASP A 14 -24.26 12.71 8.03
N PRO A 15 -23.45 13.32 7.17
CA PRO A 15 -22.94 14.68 7.38
C PRO A 15 -24.03 15.76 7.50
N THR A 16 -25.26 15.51 7.03
CA THR A 16 -26.38 16.46 7.18
C THR A 16 -26.80 16.55 8.64
N ASP A 17 -26.79 15.44 9.38
CA ASP A 17 -27.03 15.44 10.81
C ASP A 17 -25.88 16.11 11.58
N LEU A 18 -24.65 15.84 11.19
CA LEU A 18 -23.47 16.48 11.80
C LEU A 18 -23.55 18.00 11.73
N ARG A 19 -23.97 18.57 10.58
CA ARG A 19 -24.09 20.03 10.40
C ARG A 19 -25.17 20.68 11.28
N LYS A 20 -26.08 19.88 11.85
CA LYS A 20 -27.10 20.35 12.80
C LYS A 20 -26.59 20.38 14.26
N VAL A 21 -25.45 19.73 14.54
CA VAL A 21 -24.88 19.69 15.91
C VAL A 21 -24.41 21.08 16.31
N PRO A 22 -24.82 21.59 17.48
CA PRO A 22 -24.32 22.88 17.97
C PRO A 22 -22.80 22.87 18.14
N ARG A 23 -22.13 23.94 17.74
CA ARG A 23 -20.67 24.07 17.77
C ARG A 23 -20.05 23.70 19.14
N ALA A 24 -20.73 24.07 20.22
CA ALA A 24 -20.30 23.75 21.58
C ALA A 24 -20.26 22.24 21.89
N GLN A 25 -21.02 21.42 21.16
CA GLN A 25 -21.07 19.95 21.33
C GLN A 25 -20.11 19.20 20.40
N LEU A 26 -19.44 19.86 19.46
CA LEU A 26 -18.54 19.17 18.51
C LEU A 26 -17.34 18.54 19.20
N ARG A 27 -16.85 19.10 20.30
CA ARG A 27 -15.78 18.51 21.10
C ARG A 27 -16.22 17.19 21.75
N GLU A 28 -17.40 17.16 22.35
CA GLU A 28 -17.99 15.94 22.88
C GLU A 28 -18.19 14.88 21.80
N LEU A 29 -18.68 15.27 20.61
CA LEU A 29 -18.81 14.38 19.47
C LEU A 29 -17.44 13.79 19.02
N THR A 30 -16.37 14.58 19.00
CA THR A 30 -15.03 14.08 18.64
C THR A 30 -14.52 13.08 19.68
N ASP A 31 -14.79 13.28 20.95
CA ASP A 31 -14.39 12.36 22.02
C ASP A 31 -15.15 11.03 21.90
N GLU A 32 -16.47 11.05 21.65
CA GLU A 32 -17.26 9.85 21.39
C GLU A 32 -16.80 9.13 20.11
N LEU A 33 -16.55 9.87 19.02
CA LEU A 33 -16.07 9.31 17.76
C LEU A 33 -14.71 8.62 17.94
N ARG A 34 -13.78 9.24 18.67
CA ARG A 34 -12.47 8.67 18.98
C ARG A 34 -12.59 7.38 19.80
N ALA A 35 -13.41 7.38 20.83
CA ALA A 35 -13.64 6.21 21.67
C ALA A 35 -14.30 5.07 20.87
N TYR A 36 -15.31 5.37 20.04
CA TYR A 36 -15.97 4.40 19.16
C TYR A 36 -15.01 3.81 18.13
N LEU A 37 -14.14 4.64 17.54
CA LEU A 37 -13.11 4.24 16.62
C LEU A 37 -12.12 3.25 17.26
N LEU A 38 -11.61 3.59 18.44
CA LEU A 38 -10.70 2.73 19.20
C LEU A 38 -11.33 1.37 19.52
N ASP A 39 -12.56 1.38 20.03
CA ASP A 39 -13.32 0.15 20.33
C ASP A 39 -13.58 -0.71 19.10
N SER A 40 -13.80 -0.09 17.94
CA SER A 40 -14.06 -0.79 16.68
C SER A 40 -12.78 -1.46 16.15
N VAL A 41 -11.70 -0.68 16.03
CA VAL A 41 -10.43 -1.18 15.50
C VAL A 41 -9.77 -2.21 16.43
N ALA A 42 -9.91 -2.06 17.74
CA ALA A 42 -9.43 -3.06 18.69
C ALA A 42 -10.04 -4.46 18.47
N LYS A 43 -11.29 -4.53 17.97
CA LYS A 43 -12.01 -5.78 17.69
C LYS A 43 -11.74 -6.35 16.30
N THR A 44 -11.52 -5.48 15.31
CA THR A 44 -11.36 -5.91 13.91
C THR A 44 -9.90 -6.01 13.49
N GLY A 45 -9.01 -5.23 14.11
CA GLY A 45 -7.74 -4.82 13.57
C GLY A 45 -7.93 -3.73 12.53
N GLY A 46 -6.84 -3.14 12.05
CA GLY A 46 -6.88 -2.08 11.02
C GLY A 46 -5.92 -0.92 11.34
N HIS A 47 -6.00 0.14 10.55
CA HIS A 47 -5.19 1.34 10.79
C HIS A 47 -5.72 2.12 11.99
N LEU A 48 -4.90 2.41 12.98
CA LEU A 48 -5.36 3.06 14.20
C LEU A 48 -4.73 4.44 14.43
N SER A 49 -3.41 4.51 14.56
CA SER A 49 -2.74 5.76 14.96
C SER A 49 -3.03 6.92 14.00
N SER A 50 -3.07 6.66 12.71
CA SER A 50 -3.40 7.67 11.68
C SER A 50 -4.85 8.14 11.79
N ASN A 51 -5.79 7.23 12.05
CA ASN A 51 -7.21 7.56 12.22
C ASN A 51 -7.48 8.40 13.48
N LEU A 52 -6.82 8.07 14.59
CA LEU A 52 -6.91 8.85 15.82
C LEU A 52 -6.41 10.30 15.63
N GLY A 53 -5.42 10.49 14.77
CA GLY A 53 -4.88 11.80 14.43
C GLY A 53 -5.78 12.67 13.55
N THR A 54 -6.79 12.11 12.89
CA THR A 54 -7.63 12.85 11.93
C THR A 54 -9.08 13.04 12.37
N VAL A 55 -9.42 12.73 13.62
CA VAL A 55 -10.81 12.79 14.12
C VAL A 55 -11.37 14.20 14.01
N GLU A 56 -10.70 15.21 14.56
CA GLU A 56 -11.14 16.60 14.54
C GLU A 56 -11.17 17.16 13.10
N LEU A 57 -10.14 16.86 12.33
CA LEU A 57 -10.08 17.28 10.91
C LEU A 57 -11.26 16.73 10.11
N THR A 58 -11.61 15.45 10.32
CA THR A 58 -12.73 14.81 9.64
C THR A 58 -14.07 15.45 10.03
N VAL A 59 -14.28 15.69 11.32
CA VAL A 59 -15.49 16.39 11.82
C VAL A 59 -15.57 17.79 11.24
N ALA A 60 -14.50 18.56 11.26
CA ALA A 60 -14.47 19.93 10.73
C ALA A 60 -14.77 19.97 9.22
N LEU A 61 -14.19 19.04 8.44
CA LEU A 61 -14.43 18.95 7.01
C LEU A 61 -15.90 18.67 6.68
N HIS A 62 -16.51 17.66 7.32
CA HIS A 62 -17.92 17.34 7.08
C HIS A 62 -18.89 18.37 7.67
N TYR A 63 -18.45 19.15 8.67
CA TYR A 63 -19.23 20.23 9.23
C TYR A 63 -19.28 21.45 8.31
N VAL A 64 -18.16 21.80 7.66
CA VAL A 64 -18.02 23.01 6.84
C VAL A 64 -18.37 22.78 5.37
N TYR A 65 -17.94 21.66 4.80
CA TYR A 65 -18.17 21.34 3.39
C TYR A 65 -19.48 20.57 3.20
N ASN A 66 -20.18 20.91 2.12
CA ASN A 66 -21.46 20.27 1.78
C ASN A 66 -21.24 18.94 1.04
N THR A 67 -20.69 17.95 1.75
CA THR A 67 -20.48 16.60 1.20
C THR A 67 -21.83 15.87 1.04
N PRO A 68 -22.02 15.07 -0.02
CA PRO A 68 -21.05 14.65 -1.04
C PRO A 68 -20.87 15.60 -2.23
N GLN A 69 -21.62 16.72 -2.34
CA GLN A 69 -21.47 17.68 -3.44
C GLN A 69 -20.07 18.25 -3.49
N ASP A 70 -19.58 18.83 -2.38
CA ASP A 70 -18.16 19.14 -2.22
C ASP A 70 -17.39 17.82 -2.11
N ARG A 71 -16.27 17.70 -2.81
CA ARG A 71 -15.50 16.46 -2.95
C ARG A 71 -14.33 16.42 -1.97
N LEU A 72 -14.29 15.39 -1.12
CA LEU A 72 -13.12 15.10 -0.27
C LEU A 72 -12.34 13.95 -0.88
N VAL A 73 -11.05 14.17 -1.13
CA VAL A 73 -10.13 13.15 -1.65
C VAL A 73 -9.03 12.91 -0.62
N TRP A 74 -9.07 11.76 0.02
CA TRP A 74 -8.10 11.36 1.04
C TRP A 74 -6.92 10.67 0.39
N ASP A 75 -5.71 11.18 0.61
CA ASP A 75 -4.48 10.53 0.14
C ASP A 75 -4.22 9.26 0.94
N VAL A 76 -3.79 8.19 0.27
CA VAL A 76 -3.72 6.83 0.82
C VAL A 76 -5.10 6.34 1.31
N GLY A 77 -5.76 7.10 2.16
CA GLY A 77 -7.09 6.77 2.69
C GLY A 77 -7.10 5.83 3.90
N HIS A 78 -5.95 5.45 4.43
CA HIS A 78 -5.84 4.62 5.64
C HIS A 78 -6.30 5.34 6.92
N GLN A 79 -6.49 6.66 6.88
CA GLN A 79 -6.94 7.54 7.97
C GLN A 79 -8.44 7.89 7.90
N THR A 80 -9.26 7.13 7.13
CA THR A 80 -10.65 7.50 6.80
C THR A 80 -11.72 6.77 7.60
N TYR A 81 -11.38 6.09 8.68
CA TYR A 81 -12.40 5.42 9.49
C TYR A 81 -13.36 6.41 10.16
N PRO A 82 -12.92 7.59 10.69
CA PRO A 82 -13.85 8.64 11.13
C PRO A 82 -14.79 9.10 10.01
N HIS A 83 -14.28 9.24 8.78
CA HIS A 83 -15.10 9.56 7.61
C HIS A 83 -16.14 8.47 7.35
N LYS A 84 -15.78 7.18 7.38
CA LYS A 84 -16.75 6.07 7.22
C LYS A 84 -17.83 6.09 8.29
N ILE A 85 -17.45 6.33 9.55
CA ILE A 85 -18.38 6.38 10.68
C ILE A 85 -19.40 7.51 10.51
N LEU A 86 -18.96 8.71 10.10
CA LEU A 86 -19.80 9.90 9.93
C LEU A 86 -20.63 9.89 8.63
N THR A 87 -20.37 8.97 7.71
CA THR A 87 -21.03 8.86 6.40
C THR A 87 -21.88 7.58 6.27
N GLY A 88 -22.57 7.20 7.34
CA GLY A 88 -23.58 6.14 7.34
C GLY A 88 -23.07 4.71 7.52
N ARG A 89 -21.77 4.54 7.73
CA ARG A 89 -21.16 3.19 7.85
C ARG A 89 -20.80 2.79 9.28
N ARG A 90 -21.18 3.60 10.28
CA ARG A 90 -20.92 3.37 11.71
C ARG A 90 -21.29 1.95 12.15
N ASP A 91 -22.50 1.50 11.88
CA ASP A 91 -23.01 0.23 12.38
C ASP A 91 -22.37 -0.99 11.67
N ARG A 92 -21.67 -0.76 10.56
CA ARG A 92 -20.92 -1.78 9.82
C ARG A 92 -19.43 -1.86 10.20
N MET A 93 -18.93 -1.02 11.11
CA MET A 93 -17.51 -1.02 11.49
C MET A 93 -17.00 -2.36 12.04
N SER A 94 -17.90 -3.21 12.58
CA SER A 94 -17.55 -4.58 12.99
C SER A 94 -17.16 -5.51 11.83
N THR A 95 -17.43 -5.12 10.58
CA THR A 95 -17.09 -5.88 9.36
C THR A 95 -15.87 -5.33 8.64
N LEU A 96 -15.18 -4.35 9.24
CA LEU A 96 -14.04 -3.67 8.63
C LEU A 96 -12.96 -4.67 8.21
N ARG A 97 -12.51 -4.58 6.93
CA ARG A 97 -11.47 -5.40 6.32
C ARG A 97 -11.76 -6.91 6.29
N GLN A 98 -13.04 -7.29 6.41
CA GLN A 98 -13.51 -8.67 6.30
C GLN A 98 -14.25 -8.86 4.97
N LEU A 99 -14.20 -10.07 4.42
CA LEU A 99 -14.86 -10.41 3.15
C LEU A 99 -16.35 -10.01 3.16
N GLY A 100 -16.77 -9.25 2.15
CA GLY A 100 -18.12 -8.68 2.05
C GLY A 100 -18.42 -7.55 3.05
N GLY A 101 -17.43 -7.12 3.83
CA GLY A 101 -17.54 -6.03 4.80
C GLY A 101 -17.01 -4.70 4.27
N LEU A 102 -16.70 -3.78 5.21
CA LEU A 102 -16.15 -2.48 4.87
C LEU A 102 -14.68 -2.59 4.46
N SER A 103 -14.32 -1.89 3.38
CA SER A 103 -12.93 -1.72 2.96
C SER A 103 -12.13 -0.91 3.99
N GLY A 104 -10.83 -1.18 4.08
CA GLY A 104 -9.87 -0.40 4.87
C GLY A 104 -9.53 0.96 4.26
N PHE A 105 -9.99 1.24 3.04
CA PHE A 105 -9.73 2.46 2.27
C PHE A 105 -11.02 3.00 1.66
N PRO A 106 -11.07 4.28 1.22
CA PRO A 106 -12.19 4.80 0.45
C PRO A 106 -12.43 4.00 -0.82
N GLN A 107 -13.69 3.70 -1.09
CA GLN A 107 -14.12 2.95 -2.26
C GLN A 107 -15.45 3.49 -2.78
N ARG A 108 -15.48 3.96 -4.04
CA ARG A 108 -16.65 4.63 -4.63
C ARG A 108 -17.91 3.76 -4.64
N GLU A 109 -17.73 2.46 -4.78
CA GLU A 109 -18.84 1.49 -4.76
C GLU A 109 -19.43 1.28 -3.35
N GLU A 110 -18.67 1.63 -2.30
CA GLU A 110 -19.09 1.48 -0.91
C GLU A 110 -19.97 2.65 -0.44
N SER A 111 -19.69 3.87 -0.93
CA SER A 111 -20.40 5.09 -0.52
C SER A 111 -20.24 6.24 -1.52
N GLU A 112 -21.31 7.02 -1.70
CA GLU A 112 -21.29 8.27 -2.49
C GLU A 112 -20.34 9.34 -1.90
N TYR A 113 -20.02 9.26 -0.61
CA TYR A 113 -19.09 10.13 0.08
C TYR A 113 -17.63 9.79 -0.22
N ASP A 114 -17.34 8.60 -0.71
CA ASP A 114 -16.00 8.21 -1.17
C ASP A 114 -15.78 8.71 -2.59
N SER A 115 -15.47 10.01 -2.72
CA SER A 115 -15.37 10.72 -4.00
C SER A 115 -14.35 10.07 -4.97
N PHE A 116 -13.30 9.45 -4.42
CA PHE A 116 -12.24 8.77 -5.17
C PHE A 116 -11.75 7.54 -4.40
N GLY A 117 -11.59 6.41 -5.10
CA GLY A 117 -10.98 5.22 -4.54
C GLY A 117 -9.47 5.43 -4.37
N THR A 118 -8.97 5.14 -3.16
CA THR A 118 -7.55 5.32 -2.85
C THR A 118 -6.99 4.08 -2.17
N ALA A 119 -5.72 4.03 -1.97
CA ALA A 119 -4.92 3.15 -1.11
C ALA A 119 -3.42 3.32 -1.39
N HIS A 120 -3.05 3.70 -2.63
CA HIS A 120 -1.71 4.16 -2.97
C HIS A 120 -1.60 5.66 -2.69
N SER A 121 -0.41 6.09 -2.28
CA SER A 121 -0.15 7.49 -1.89
C SER A 121 -0.08 8.45 -3.06
N SER A 122 -0.20 9.74 -2.74
CA SER A 122 0.24 10.86 -3.58
C SER A 122 -0.64 11.13 -4.81
N THR A 123 -1.86 10.57 -4.83
CA THR A 123 -2.82 10.73 -5.92
C THR A 123 -3.88 11.80 -5.67
N SER A 124 -4.06 12.22 -4.40
CA SER A 124 -5.18 13.04 -3.97
C SER A 124 -5.22 14.40 -4.64
N ILE A 125 -4.08 15.10 -4.78
CA ILE A 125 -4.02 16.44 -5.36
C ILE A 125 -4.41 16.37 -6.84
N SER A 126 -3.87 15.42 -7.61
CA SER A 126 -4.23 15.25 -9.03
C SER A 126 -5.71 14.93 -9.21
N ALA A 127 -6.26 14.03 -8.38
CA ALA A 127 -7.67 13.66 -8.46
C ALA A 127 -8.59 14.83 -8.09
N ALA A 128 -8.29 15.54 -7.00
CA ALA A 128 -9.05 16.73 -6.59
C ALA A 128 -8.95 17.87 -7.61
N LEU A 129 -7.76 18.09 -8.20
CA LEU A 129 -7.59 19.07 -9.28
C LEU A 129 -8.49 18.71 -10.47
N GLY A 130 -8.50 17.46 -10.90
CA GLY A 130 -9.39 17.00 -11.97
C GLY A 130 -10.87 17.25 -11.66
N MET A 131 -11.30 17.00 -10.41
CA MET A 131 -12.68 17.28 -9.96
C MET A 131 -13.00 18.78 -9.93
N ALA A 132 -12.06 19.62 -9.47
CA ALA A 132 -12.23 21.08 -9.44
C ALA A 132 -12.32 21.67 -10.86
N VAL A 133 -11.48 21.20 -11.77
CA VAL A 133 -11.52 21.58 -13.20
C VAL A 133 -12.83 21.13 -13.84
N ALA A 134 -13.30 19.91 -13.55
CA ALA A 134 -14.57 19.41 -14.05
C ALA A 134 -15.76 20.28 -13.56
N ALA A 135 -15.79 20.65 -12.28
CA ALA A 135 -16.80 21.55 -11.72
C ALA A 135 -16.82 22.89 -12.46
N ARG A 136 -15.65 23.51 -12.69
CA ARG A 136 -15.53 24.75 -13.46
C ARG A 136 -16.08 24.63 -14.88
N ILE A 137 -15.73 23.55 -15.60
CA ILE A 137 -16.23 23.31 -16.97
C ILE A 137 -17.74 23.12 -17.00
N GLN A 138 -18.30 22.49 -15.97
CA GLN A 138 -19.73 22.25 -15.81
C GLN A 138 -20.49 23.47 -15.29
N GLY A 139 -19.80 24.54 -14.92
CA GLY A 139 -20.40 25.75 -14.32
C GLY A 139 -20.93 25.53 -12.90
N GLU A 140 -20.40 24.52 -12.18
CA GLU A 140 -20.78 24.19 -10.80
C GLU A 140 -19.89 24.94 -9.80
N ASP A 141 -20.49 25.49 -8.75
CA ASP A 141 -19.76 26.13 -7.63
C ASP A 141 -19.53 25.10 -6.51
N ARG A 142 -18.74 24.09 -6.83
CA ARG A 142 -18.39 23.01 -5.91
C ARG A 142 -16.89 23.04 -5.59
N HIS A 143 -16.54 22.69 -4.36
CA HIS A 143 -15.16 22.61 -3.91
C HIS A 143 -14.62 21.18 -4.03
N ALA A 144 -13.34 21.08 -4.37
CA ALA A 144 -12.57 19.84 -4.24
C ALA A 144 -11.46 20.02 -3.20
N VAL A 145 -11.38 19.09 -2.25
CA VAL A 145 -10.44 19.15 -1.13
C VAL A 145 -9.57 17.90 -1.19
N ALA A 146 -8.26 18.08 -1.37
CA ALA A 146 -7.27 17.00 -1.24
C ALA A 146 -6.68 17.01 0.18
N ILE A 147 -6.71 15.87 0.87
CA ILE A 147 -6.12 15.72 2.21
C ILE A 147 -4.92 14.80 2.07
N ILE A 148 -3.71 15.34 2.18
CA ILE A 148 -2.45 14.63 1.94
C ILE A 148 -1.57 14.68 3.18
N GLY A 149 -0.93 13.56 3.54
CA GLY A 149 0.07 13.50 4.60
C GLY A 149 1.44 14.00 4.14
N ASP A 150 2.27 14.43 5.09
CA ASP A 150 3.64 14.89 4.89
C ASP A 150 4.52 13.87 4.13
N GLY A 151 4.43 12.58 4.49
CA GLY A 151 5.13 11.51 3.79
C GLY A 151 4.68 11.34 2.33
N ALA A 152 3.35 11.38 2.07
CA ALA A 152 2.81 11.26 0.72
C ALA A 152 3.11 12.48 -0.17
N LEU A 153 3.29 13.66 0.43
CA LEU A 153 3.67 14.89 -0.28
C LEU A 153 5.09 14.81 -0.87
N THR A 154 5.94 13.90 -0.41
CA THR A 154 7.31 13.76 -0.92
C THR A 154 7.42 13.11 -2.29
N ALA A 155 6.37 12.47 -2.79
CA ALA A 155 6.39 11.78 -4.09
C ALA A 155 6.33 12.75 -5.28
N GLY A 156 6.97 12.38 -6.38
CA GLY A 156 7.04 13.19 -7.59
C GLY A 156 5.68 13.63 -8.12
N MET A 157 4.69 12.71 -8.16
CA MET A 157 3.35 13.02 -8.65
C MET A 157 2.63 14.11 -7.82
N ALA A 158 2.90 14.20 -6.51
CA ALA A 158 2.36 15.29 -5.70
C ALA A 158 2.95 16.64 -6.12
N PHE A 159 4.24 16.72 -6.42
CA PHE A 159 4.90 17.92 -6.94
C PHE A 159 4.40 18.29 -8.34
N GLU A 160 4.21 17.33 -9.23
CA GLU A 160 3.63 17.52 -10.56
C GLU A 160 2.22 18.12 -10.44
N ALA A 161 1.41 17.58 -9.53
CA ALA A 161 0.06 18.07 -9.27
C ALA A 161 0.05 19.50 -8.68
N LEU A 162 0.94 19.79 -7.71
CA LEU A 162 1.09 21.14 -7.17
C LEU A 162 1.50 22.15 -8.25
N ASN A 163 2.47 21.80 -9.09
CA ASN A 163 2.92 22.64 -10.19
C ASN A 163 1.78 22.98 -11.18
N ASN A 164 0.93 22.00 -11.51
CA ASN A 164 -0.21 22.22 -12.39
C ASN A 164 -1.36 22.96 -11.68
N ALA A 165 -1.64 22.65 -10.42
CA ALA A 165 -2.71 23.27 -9.66
C ALA A 165 -2.50 24.76 -9.40
N GLY A 166 -1.25 25.17 -9.20
CA GLY A 166 -0.90 26.56 -8.90
C GLY A 166 -1.26 27.58 -9.99
N VAL A 167 -1.43 27.13 -11.24
CA VAL A 167 -1.87 27.97 -12.38
C VAL A 167 -3.32 27.70 -12.78
N ALA A 168 -4.00 26.78 -12.08
CA ALA A 168 -5.39 26.43 -12.39
C ALA A 168 -6.36 27.40 -11.69
N ASP A 169 -7.23 28.02 -12.49
CA ASP A 169 -8.32 28.85 -11.94
C ASP A 169 -9.50 27.94 -11.55
N CYS A 170 -9.43 27.35 -10.36
CA CYS A 170 -10.45 26.44 -9.84
C CYS A 170 -10.50 26.42 -8.31
N ASN A 171 -11.64 26.00 -7.74
CA ASN A 171 -11.85 25.91 -6.30
C ASN A 171 -11.23 24.62 -5.73
N LEU A 172 -9.90 24.63 -5.61
CA LEU A 172 -9.12 23.53 -5.04
C LEU A 172 -8.55 23.94 -3.67
N LEU A 173 -8.76 23.11 -2.67
CA LEU A 173 -8.04 23.16 -1.40
C LEU A 173 -7.15 21.94 -1.25
N VAL A 174 -5.87 22.17 -1.02
CA VAL A 174 -4.92 21.13 -0.57
C VAL A 174 -4.71 21.29 0.93
N ILE A 175 -5.00 20.25 1.70
CA ILE A 175 -4.73 20.21 3.14
C ILE A 175 -3.53 19.29 3.37
N LEU A 176 -2.42 19.87 3.79
CA LEU A 176 -1.29 19.11 4.33
C LEU A 176 -1.59 18.71 5.78
N ASN A 177 -1.78 17.43 6.02
CA ASN A 177 -1.88 16.85 7.34
C ASN A 177 -0.47 16.44 7.81
N ASP A 178 0.22 17.37 8.45
CA ASP A 178 1.59 17.21 8.94
C ASP A 178 1.56 16.58 10.34
N ASN A 179 2.12 15.38 10.46
CA ASN A 179 2.22 14.69 11.75
C ASN A 179 3.65 14.20 12.05
N ASP A 180 4.64 14.76 11.33
CA ASP A 180 6.07 14.47 11.45
C ASP A 180 6.39 12.96 11.37
N MET A 181 5.59 12.21 10.61
CA MET A 181 5.76 10.76 10.45
C MET A 181 5.18 10.25 9.14
N SER A 182 5.98 9.44 8.45
CA SER A 182 5.51 8.45 7.47
C SER A 182 5.20 7.12 8.19
N ILE A 183 5.26 5.98 7.51
CA ILE A 183 5.22 4.63 8.14
C ILE A 183 6.50 4.43 8.97
N SER A 184 7.64 4.88 8.43
CA SER A 184 8.95 4.97 9.09
C SER A 184 9.24 6.42 9.51
N PRO A 185 10.29 6.69 10.30
CA PRO A 185 10.75 8.05 10.55
C PRO A 185 10.91 8.85 9.26
N PRO A 186 10.58 10.15 9.26
CA PRO A 186 10.57 10.96 8.06
C PRO A 186 11.96 11.13 7.47
N VAL A 187 12.06 11.04 6.13
CA VAL A 187 13.31 11.19 5.38
C VAL A 187 13.22 12.34 4.38
N GLY A 188 14.38 12.89 4.01
CA GLY A 188 14.52 13.89 2.96
C GLY A 188 14.46 15.34 3.40
N ALA A 189 14.73 16.23 2.45
CA ALA A 189 14.88 17.67 2.70
C ALA A 189 13.52 18.36 2.94
N LEU A 190 12.44 17.87 2.34
CA LEU A 190 11.10 18.44 2.50
C LEU A 190 10.63 18.36 3.96
N ASN A 191 10.83 17.20 4.62
CA ASN A 191 10.47 17.04 6.03
C ASN A 191 11.26 18.01 6.92
N ARG A 192 12.54 18.21 6.62
CA ARG A 192 13.36 19.20 7.33
C ARG A 192 12.86 20.62 7.12
N TYR A 193 12.39 20.93 5.91
CA TYR A 193 11.76 22.21 5.59
C TYR A 193 10.43 22.40 6.35
N LEU A 194 9.56 21.38 6.41
CA LEU A 194 8.31 21.43 7.17
C LEU A 194 8.58 21.63 8.66
N ALA A 195 9.54 20.90 9.25
CA ALA A 195 9.96 21.07 10.62
C ALA A 195 10.48 22.51 10.91
N GLN A 196 11.16 23.15 9.94
CA GLN A 196 11.57 24.54 10.05
C GLN A 196 10.37 25.50 10.07
N LEU A 197 9.35 25.26 9.25
CA LEU A 197 8.10 26.04 9.29
C LEU A 197 7.40 25.93 10.65
N MET A 198 7.48 24.76 11.30
CA MET A 198 6.90 24.51 12.62
C MET A 198 7.71 25.11 13.79
N SER A 199 9.04 25.10 13.70
CA SER A 199 9.93 25.55 14.79
C SER A 199 10.16 27.06 14.85
N GLY A 200 9.73 27.81 13.83
CA GLY A 200 10.03 29.24 13.68
C GLY A 200 9.05 30.15 14.41
N LYS A 201 9.37 31.47 14.39
CA LYS A 201 8.49 32.57 14.86
C LYS A 201 7.10 32.56 14.22
N PHE A 202 6.93 31.86 13.11
CA PHE A 202 5.69 31.64 12.40
C PHE A 202 4.64 30.88 13.22
N TYR A 203 5.00 29.74 13.80
CA TYR A 203 4.08 28.95 14.64
C TYR A 203 3.66 29.73 15.88
N ALA A 204 4.60 30.44 16.53
CA ALA A 204 4.31 31.28 17.69
C ALA A 204 3.39 32.47 17.32
N ALA A 205 3.58 33.08 16.15
CA ALA A 205 2.73 34.17 15.65
C ALA A 205 1.33 33.68 15.27
N ALA A 206 1.20 32.55 14.58
CA ALA A 206 -0.08 31.95 14.22
C ALA A 206 -0.87 31.49 15.46
N LYS A 207 -0.20 30.88 16.45
CA LYS A 207 -0.82 30.49 17.74
C LYS A 207 -1.31 31.68 18.56
N ASN A 208 -0.59 32.82 18.50
CA ASN A 208 -0.99 34.04 19.19
C ASN A 208 -2.08 34.80 18.41
N ALA A 209 -2.05 34.79 17.08
CA ALA A 209 -3.10 35.39 16.23
C ALA A 209 -4.45 34.67 16.42
N GLY A 210 -4.46 33.33 16.48
CA GLY A 210 -5.66 32.54 16.77
C GLY A 210 -6.33 32.93 18.10
N LYS A 211 -5.53 33.19 19.14
CA LYS A 211 -6.06 33.64 20.46
C LYS A 211 -6.60 35.07 20.45
N THR A 212 -6.14 35.91 19.54
CA THR A 212 -6.53 37.32 19.46
C THR A 212 -7.76 37.52 18.57
N VAL A 213 -7.96 36.70 17.54
CA VAL A 213 -9.12 36.71 16.64
C VAL A 213 -10.42 36.33 17.36
N LEU A 214 -10.33 35.51 18.41
CA LEU A 214 -11.48 35.09 19.23
C LEU A 214 -12.10 36.22 20.11
N LYS A 215 -11.50 37.40 20.18
CA LYS A 215 -12.00 38.49 21.04
C LYS A 215 -12.67 39.66 20.30
N GLY A 216 -12.85 39.59 19.00
CA GLY A 216 -13.55 40.65 18.24
C GLY A 216 -13.18 40.61 16.75
N ALA A 217 -14.04 40.05 15.96
CA ALA A 217 -13.79 39.82 14.54
C ALA A 217 -13.96 41.08 13.69
N PRO A 218 -12.89 41.59 13.04
CA PRO A 218 -13.01 42.28 11.77
C PRO A 218 -13.01 41.26 10.61
N PRO A 219 -13.65 41.58 9.46
CA PRO A 219 -13.67 40.67 8.31
C PRO A 219 -12.25 40.36 7.80
N LEU A 220 -12.07 39.15 7.34
CA LEU A 220 -10.79 38.54 6.93
C LEU A 220 -9.95 39.40 5.97
N PHE A 221 -10.58 40.26 5.19
CA PHE A 221 -9.94 41.21 4.30
C PHE A 221 -9.02 42.20 5.06
N GLU A 222 -9.41 42.66 6.24
CA GLU A 222 -8.57 43.50 7.09
C GLU A 222 -7.48 42.70 7.79
N LEU A 223 -7.74 41.40 8.09
CA LEU A 223 -6.74 40.51 8.68
C LEU A 223 -5.66 40.15 7.65
N ALA A 224 -6.04 39.80 6.42
CA ALA A 224 -5.13 39.58 5.30
C ALA A 224 -4.33 40.87 5.00
N LYS A 225 -4.96 42.05 5.02
CA LYS A 225 -4.31 43.35 4.82
C LYS A 225 -3.36 43.69 5.98
N ARG A 226 -3.72 43.41 7.22
CA ARG A 226 -2.84 43.60 8.38
C ARG A 226 -1.70 42.59 8.42
N PHE A 227 -1.92 41.32 7.95
CA PHE A 227 -0.85 40.37 7.74
C PHE A 227 0.10 40.84 6.61
N GLU A 228 -0.42 41.34 5.54
CA GLU A 228 0.36 41.92 4.42
C GLU A 228 1.12 43.19 4.86
N GLU A 229 0.55 44.02 5.68
CA GLU A 229 1.18 45.23 6.23
C GLU A 229 2.23 44.92 7.32
N HIS A 230 2.00 43.90 8.16
CA HIS A 230 3.01 43.41 9.12
C HIS A 230 4.12 42.61 8.46
N ALA A 231 3.83 41.90 7.37
CA ALA A 231 4.82 41.16 6.58
C ALA A 231 5.70 42.10 5.74
N LYS A 232 5.22 43.30 5.36
CA LYS A 232 6.05 44.31 4.68
C LYS A 232 7.16 44.92 5.54
N GLY A 233 7.09 44.71 6.87
CA GLY A 233 8.17 45.05 7.81
C GLY A 233 9.16 43.92 8.15
N MET A 234 8.83 42.68 7.82
CA MET A 234 9.71 41.52 7.96
C MET A 234 9.72 40.80 6.61
N VAL A 235 10.86 40.75 5.96
CA VAL A 235 11.09 39.93 4.75
C VAL A 235 10.99 38.47 5.17
N VAL A 236 9.79 37.92 5.17
CA VAL A 236 9.56 36.50 5.34
C VAL A 236 9.68 35.87 3.95
N PRO A 237 10.61 34.95 3.72
CA PRO A 237 10.70 34.26 2.43
C PRO A 237 9.38 33.56 2.14
N ALA A 238 8.83 33.77 0.93
CA ALA A 238 7.65 33.04 0.48
C ALA A 238 7.88 31.51 0.61
N THR A 239 6.89 30.79 1.11
CA THR A 239 6.95 29.33 1.23
C THR A 239 7.09 28.68 -0.14
N LEU A 240 7.54 27.43 -0.19
CA LEU A 240 7.59 26.64 -1.42
C LEU A 240 6.21 26.60 -2.11
N PHE A 241 5.14 26.50 -1.33
CA PHE A 241 3.76 26.41 -1.84
C PHE A 241 3.28 27.73 -2.47
N GLU A 242 3.66 28.87 -1.91
CA GLU A 242 3.39 30.19 -2.51
C GLU A 242 4.13 30.38 -3.82
N LYS A 243 5.34 29.81 -3.94
CA LYS A 243 6.09 29.82 -5.21
C LYS A 243 5.44 28.95 -6.30
N PHE A 244 4.69 27.93 -5.93
CA PHE A 244 3.83 27.19 -6.85
C PHE A 244 2.53 27.92 -7.22
N GLY A 245 2.20 29.04 -6.57
CA GLY A 245 0.99 29.82 -6.87
C GLY A 245 -0.18 29.57 -5.92
N PHE A 246 0.03 28.84 -4.84
CA PHE A 246 -1.02 28.65 -3.81
C PHE A 246 -1.05 29.80 -2.82
N ASN A 247 -2.25 30.12 -2.33
CA ASN A 247 -2.40 30.89 -1.11
C ASN A 247 -2.14 29.97 0.09
N TYR A 248 -1.00 30.14 0.77
CA TYR A 248 -0.60 29.30 1.90
C TYR A 248 -1.16 29.84 3.21
N ILE A 249 -1.81 28.96 3.98
CA ILE A 249 -2.43 29.23 5.27
C ILE A 249 -1.93 28.22 6.29
N GLY A 250 -1.49 28.68 7.44
CA GLY A 250 -1.02 27.83 8.53
C GLY A 250 0.44 28.08 8.93
N PRO A 251 1.06 27.16 9.71
CA PRO A 251 0.46 25.95 10.24
C PRO A 251 -0.57 26.22 11.36
N ILE A 252 -1.62 25.41 11.44
CA ILE A 252 -2.63 25.46 12.49
C ILE A 252 -2.74 24.12 13.25
N ASP A 253 -3.23 24.16 14.49
CA ASP A 253 -3.45 22.96 15.28
C ASP A 253 -4.69 22.21 14.76
N GLY A 254 -4.49 20.99 14.23
CA GLY A 254 -5.54 20.15 13.67
C GLY A 254 -6.44 19.49 14.73
N HIS A 255 -6.09 19.61 16.03
CA HIS A 255 -6.92 19.13 17.13
C HIS A 255 -7.73 20.24 17.81
N ASP A 256 -7.59 21.49 17.35
CA ASP A 256 -8.35 22.63 17.84
C ASP A 256 -9.50 23.00 16.88
N LEU A 257 -10.70 22.48 17.13
CA LEU A 257 -11.91 22.77 16.35
C LEU A 257 -12.27 24.25 16.32
N ASP A 258 -11.94 25.00 17.39
CA ASP A 258 -12.25 26.43 17.51
C ASP A 258 -11.40 27.27 16.54
N SER A 259 -10.21 26.79 16.19
CA SER A 259 -9.36 27.38 15.14
C SER A 259 -9.65 26.78 13.76
N LEU A 260 -9.84 25.46 13.66
CA LEU A 260 -9.94 24.74 12.41
C LEU A 260 -11.21 25.05 11.63
N ILE A 261 -12.38 25.06 12.30
CA ILE A 261 -13.67 25.31 11.64
C ILE A 261 -13.75 26.72 11.03
N PRO A 262 -13.46 27.81 11.79
CA PRO A 262 -13.48 29.15 11.21
C PRO A 262 -12.47 29.32 10.07
N THR A 263 -11.31 28.68 10.15
CA THR A 263 -10.33 28.72 9.09
C THR A 263 -10.87 28.07 7.82
N LEU A 264 -11.49 26.91 7.90
CA LEU A 264 -12.10 26.22 6.75
C LEU A 264 -13.30 27.02 6.18
N GLU A 265 -14.16 27.60 7.04
CA GLU A 265 -15.26 28.47 6.63
C GLU A 265 -14.76 29.67 5.81
N ASN A 266 -13.68 30.28 6.25
CA ASN A 266 -13.06 31.42 5.55
C ASN A 266 -12.40 30.99 4.23
N ILE A 267 -11.67 29.88 4.22
CA ILE A 267 -11.03 29.34 3.01
C ILE A 267 -12.08 29.03 1.95
N LYS A 268 -13.23 28.52 2.33
CA LYS A 268 -14.34 28.19 1.42
C LYS A 268 -14.84 29.40 0.63
N LEU A 269 -14.64 30.61 1.14
CA LEU A 269 -15.01 31.86 0.46
C LEU A 269 -13.94 32.39 -0.50
N LEU A 270 -12.72 31.85 -0.45
CA LEU A 270 -11.62 32.28 -1.30
C LEU A 270 -11.70 31.63 -2.68
N LYS A 271 -11.15 32.28 -3.68
CA LYS A 271 -11.05 31.78 -5.06
C LYS A 271 -9.63 31.36 -5.38
N GLY A 272 -9.51 30.46 -6.34
CA GLY A 272 -8.22 29.90 -6.75
C GLY A 272 -7.67 28.82 -5.82
N PRO A 273 -6.47 28.30 -6.08
CA PRO A 273 -5.88 27.19 -5.31
C PRO A 273 -5.44 27.65 -3.92
N GLN A 274 -5.91 26.95 -2.90
CA GLN A 274 -5.59 27.20 -1.49
C GLN A 274 -4.76 26.04 -0.94
N PHE A 275 -3.82 26.35 -0.04
CA PHE A 275 -3.01 25.35 0.66
C PHE A 275 -3.08 25.57 2.17
N LEU A 276 -3.70 24.65 2.88
CA LEU A 276 -3.84 24.69 4.34
C LEU A 276 -2.86 23.69 4.99
N HIS A 277 -1.97 24.19 5.83
CA HIS A 277 -1.05 23.37 6.62
C HIS A 277 -1.66 23.12 8.00
N VAL A 278 -1.99 21.86 8.29
CA VAL A 278 -2.59 21.40 9.54
C VAL A 278 -1.63 20.47 10.25
N VAL A 279 -1.37 20.72 11.52
CA VAL A 279 -0.49 19.88 12.36
C VAL A 279 -1.34 18.96 13.21
N THR A 280 -1.09 17.68 13.13
CA THR A 280 -1.80 16.66 13.90
C THR A 280 -0.82 15.73 14.61
N LYS A 281 -1.33 14.87 15.49
CA LYS A 281 -0.54 13.87 16.21
C LYS A 281 -1.10 12.48 15.97
N LYS A 282 -0.29 11.56 15.45
CA LYS A 282 -0.66 10.14 15.35
C LYS A 282 -0.95 9.56 16.73
N GLY A 283 -2.03 8.78 16.82
CA GLY A 283 -2.43 8.16 18.09
C GLY A 283 -3.13 9.08 19.08
N GLN A 284 -3.46 10.32 18.71
CA GLN A 284 -4.06 11.34 19.56
C GLN A 284 -5.21 10.79 20.42
N GLY A 285 -5.11 11.01 21.74
CA GLY A 285 -6.12 10.61 22.73
C GLY A 285 -6.03 9.15 23.19
N TYR A 286 -5.07 8.35 22.65
CA TYR A 286 -4.77 7.02 23.15
C TYR A 286 -3.28 6.89 23.48
N LYS A 287 -2.94 6.96 24.76
CA LYS A 287 -1.55 7.09 25.25
C LYS A 287 -0.59 6.04 24.69
N LEU A 288 -1.04 4.80 24.54
CA LEU A 288 -0.20 3.72 24.03
C LEU A 288 0.14 3.91 22.54
N ALA A 289 -0.82 4.39 21.74
CA ALA A 289 -0.58 4.72 20.33
C ALA A 289 0.22 6.02 20.15
N GLU A 290 0.10 6.97 21.09
CA GLU A 290 0.95 8.18 21.10
C GLU A 290 2.41 7.86 21.43
N ALA A 291 2.64 6.86 22.29
CA ALA A 291 3.98 6.42 22.69
C ALA A 291 4.69 5.59 21.60
N ASP A 292 3.94 4.79 20.84
CA ASP A 292 4.47 3.98 19.74
C ASP A 292 3.51 3.98 18.53
N PRO A 293 3.48 5.08 17.76
CA PRO A 293 2.57 5.21 16.62
C PRO A 293 2.89 4.25 15.47
N VAL A 294 4.11 3.69 15.42
CA VAL A 294 4.53 2.70 14.42
C VAL A 294 3.88 1.35 14.73
N ALA A 295 3.99 0.85 15.94
CA ALA A 295 3.33 -0.40 16.36
C ALA A 295 1.80 -0.31 16.22
N TYR A 296 1.23 0.85 16.51
CA TYR A 296 -0.21 1.11 16.38
C TYR A 296 -0.62 1.65 14.99
N HIS A 297 0.27 1.63 14.00
CA HIS A 297 -0.10 2.01 12.63
C HIS A 297 -1.15 1.06 12.04
N GLY A 298 -0.90 -0.25 12.13
CA GLY A 298 -1.79 -1.29 11.61
C GLY A 298 -1.89 -2.49 12.56
N PRO A 299 -2.38 -2.31 13.80
CA PRO A 299 -2.45 -3.38 14.78
C PRO A 299 -3.46 -4.46 14.35
N GLY A 300 -3.19 -5.69 14.80
CA GLY A 300 -4.20 -6.74 14.87
C GLY A 300 -5.23 -6.45 15.96
N LYS A 301 -6.03 -7.46 16.34
CA LYS A 301 -6.97 -7.36 17.47
C LYS A 301 -6.21 -7.21 18.78
N PHE A 302 -6.69 -6.34 19.67
CA PHE A 302 -6.08 -6.10 20.98
C PHE A 302 -7.13 -5.61 22.01
N ASP A 303 -6.76 -5.63 23.29
CA ASP A 303 -7.56 -5.01 24.35
C ASP A 303 -7.10 -3.55 24.56
N PRO A 304 -7.97 -2.55 24.39
CA PRO A 304 -7.62 -1.15 24.58
C PRO A 304 -7.10 -0.81 25.99
N ALA A 305 -7.51 -1.55 27.01
CA ALA A 305 -7.04 -1.32 28.39
C ALA A 305 -5.60 -1.78 28.62
N VAL A 306 -5.13 -2.76 27.85
CA VAL A 306 -3.81 -3.39 28.02
C VAL A 306 -2.85 -3.01 26.90
N GLY A 307 -3.37 -2.80 25.69
CA GLY A 307 -2.59 -2.54 24.48
C GLY A 307 -2.16 -3.81 23.77
N LEU A 308 -1.20 -3.67 22.85
CA LEU A 308 -0.65 -4.76 22.05
C LEU A 308 0.19 -5.71 22.93
N GLN A 309 -0.17 -6.97 22.94
CA GLN A 309 0.57 -8.01 23.66
C GLN A 309 1.39 -8.85 22.71
N LYS A 310 2.60 -9.23 23.12
CA LYS A 310 3.40 -10.22 22.40
C LYS A 310 2.73 -11.58 22.52
N SER A 311 2.58 -12.29 21.40
CA SER A 311 2.07 -13.66 21.42
C SER A 311 2.99 -14.56 22.27
N ALA A 312 2.40 -15.41 23.11
CA ALA A 312 3.12 -16.43 23.86
C ALA A 312 3.65 -17.56 22.96
N VAL A 313 3.09 -17.72 21.77
CA VAL A 313 3.54 -18.71 20.77
C VAL A 313 4.55 -18.03 19.85
N ALA A 314 5.71 -18.66 19.67
CA ALA A 314 6.70 -18.19 18.72
C ALA A 314 6.08 -18.15 17.30
N PRO A 315 6.09 -16.99 16.64
CA PRO A 315 5.51 -16.89 15.30
C PRO A 315 6.32 -17.74 14.32
N LYS A 316 5.65 -18.33 13.33
CA LYS A 316 6.34 -18.96 12.19
C LYS A 316 7.19 -17.91 11.48
N THR A 317 8.35 -18.31 10.97
CA THR A 317 9.22 -17.44 10.16
C THR A 317 8.46 -16.96 8.93
N THR A 318 8.47 -15.65 8.69
CA THR A 318 7.84 -15.05 7.52
C THR A 318 8.85 -14.87 6.37
N PHE A 319 8.36 -14.78 5.15
CA PHE A 319 9.22 -14.48 3.98
C PHE A 319 9.97 -13.15 4.14
N THR A 320 9.32 -12.14 4.71
CA THR A 320 9.97 -10.86 5.04
C THR A 320 11.15 -11.02 6.00
N GLN A 321 11.02 -11.90 7.02
CA GLN A 321 12.12 -12.21 7.93
C GLN A 321 13.25 -12.98 7.24
N VAL A 322 12.91 -13.92 6.36
CA VAL A 322 13.91 -14.65 5.53
C VAL A 322 14.68 -13.68 4.66
N PHE A 323 14.00 -12.75 3.99
CA PHE A 323 14.64 -11.72 3.19
C PHE A 323 15.55 -10.82 4.04
N GLY A 324 15.07 -10.30 5.17
CA GLY A 324 15.86 -9.41 6.03
C GLY A 324 17.12 -10.09 6.59
N GLN A 325 17.02 -11.37 6.97
CA GLN A 325 18.17 -12.17 7.41
C GLN A 325 19.15 -12.41 6.26
N TRP A 326 18.64 -12.83 5.09
CA TRP A 326 19.46 -13.03 3.89
C TRP A 326 20.19 -11.73 3.49
N LEU A 327 19.52 -10.60 3.51
CA LEU A 327 20.09 -9.31 3.15
C LEU A 327 21.28 -8.94 4.05
N CYS A 328 21.13 -9.17 5.36
CA CYS A 328 22.20 -8.95 6.33
C CYS A 328 23.40 -9.89 6.12
N ASP A 329 23.12 -11.19 5.88
CA ASP A 329 24.15 -12.21 5.70
C ASP A 329 24.92 -11.96 4.38
N MET A 330 24.19 -11.67 3.30
CA MET A 330 24.79 -11.37 2.00
C MET A 330 25.60 -10.08 2.03
N ALA A 331 25.14 -9.04 2.72
CA ALA A 331 25.89 -7.79 2.89
C ALA A 331 27.17 -7.95 3.73
N ALA A 332 27.18 -8.88 4.65
CA ALA A 332 28.41 -9.26 5.38
C ALA A 332 29.39 -10.01 4.48
N HIS A 333 28.90 -10.74 3.49
CA HIS A 333 29.69 -11.52 2.55
C HIS A 333 30.21 -10.68 1.37
N ASP A 334 29.35 -9.80 0.79
CA ASP A 334 29.71 -8.97 -0.37
C ASP A 334 29.52 -7.48 -0.04
N PRO A 335 30.62 -6.70 -0.03
CA PRO A 335 30.58 -5.27 0.29
C PRO A 335 29.86 -4.41 -0.77
N ARG A 336 29.63 -4.92 -1.97
CA ARG A 336 28.94 -4.22 -3.05
C ARG A 336 27.43 -4.14 -2.84
N LEU A 337 26.86 -4.97 -1.96
CA LEU A 337 25.43 -4.98 -1.70
C LEU A 337 24.99 -3.68 -1.04
N VAL A 338 23.97 -3.06 -1.62
CA VAL A 338 23.29 -1.87 -1.12
C VAL A 338 21.79 -2.17 -1.05
N GLY A 339 21.15 -1.86 0.07
CA GLY A 339 19.71 -2.05 0.27
C GLY A 339 18.93 -0.75 0.14
N ILE A 340 17.89 -0.75 -0.68
CA ILE A 340 17.03 0.41 -0.96
C ILE A 340 15.59 0.04 -0.67
N THR A 341 14.84 0.95 -0.02
CA THR A 341 13.39 0.80 0.18
C THR A 341 12.66 2.13 0.03
N PRO A 342 11.48 2.17 -0.62
CA PRO A 342 10.64 3.35 -0.65
C PRO A 342 9.69 3.36 0.56
N ALA A 343 10.13 3.94 1.70
CA ALA A 343 9.36 4.15 2.94
C ALA A 343 8.82 2.87 3.61
N MET A 344 9.41 1.69 3.35
CA MET A 344 8.88 0.42 3.82
C MET A 344 9.90 -0.36 4.67
N ARG A 345 10.70 0.33 5.48
CA ARG A 345 11.77 -0.27 6.32
C ARG A 345 11.29 -1.46 7.15
N GLU A 346 10.23 -1.28 7.95
CA GLU A 346 9.65 -2.31 8.82
C GLU A 346 8.96 -3.38 7.98
N GLY A 347 8.15 -2.95 7.03
CA GLY A 347 7.34 -3.82 6.19
C GLY A 347 8.16 -4.73 5.27
N SER A 348 9.35 -4.31 4.88
CA SER A 348 10.29 -5.09 4.06
C SER A 348 11.38 -5.80 4.89
N GLY A 349 11.33 -5.72 6.23
CA GLY A 349 12.28 -6.42 7.10
C GLY A 349 13.70 -5.86 7.11
N MET A 350 13.89 -4.56 6.83
CA MET A 350 15.20 -3.94 6.70
C MET A 350 15.74 -3.27 7.97
N VAL A 351 15.01 -3.33 9.10
CA VAL A 351 15.41 -2.68 10.37
C VAL A 351 16.80 -3.13 10.84
N GLU A 352 17.06 -4.45 10.82
CA GLU A 352 18.37 -4.99 11.23
C GLU A 352 19.46 -4.65 10.21
N PHE A 353 19.13 -4.57 8.92
CA PHE A 353 20.07 -4.15 7.89
C PHE A 353 20.51 -2.69 8.08
N GLU A 354 19.58 -1.77 8.31
CA GLU A 354 19.90 -0.37 8.66
C GLU A 354 20.83 -0.29 9.85
N ARG A 355 20.54 -1.04 10.94
CA ARG A 355 21.35 -1.05 12.15
C ARG A 355 22.76 -1.55 11.92
N ARG A 356 22.94 -2.61 11.11
CA ARG A 356 24.25 -3.25 10.86
C ARG A 356 25.06 -2.57 9.77
N PHE A 357 24.38 -2.01 8.76
CA PHE A 357 25.01 -1.46 7.55
C PHE A 357 24.44 -0.08 7.18
N PRO A 358 24.46 0.92 8.09
CA PRO A 358 23.81 2.21 7.88
C PRO A 358 24.32 2.98 6.66
N ALA A 359 25.60 2.80 6.28
CA ALA A 359 26.18 3.43 5.08
C ALA A 359 25.73 2.79 3.76
N ARG A 360 25.06 1.63 3.80
CA ARG A 360 24.58 0.88 2.64
C ARG A 360 23.07 0.71 2.63
N TYR A 361 22.38 1.36 3.57
CA TYR A 361 20.92 1.40 3.66
C TYR A 361 20.40 2.75 3.17
N PHE A 362 19.41 2.73 2.30
CA PHE A 362 18.75 3.92 1.76
C PHE A 362 17.23 3.77 1.82
N ASP A 363 16.60 4.55 2.69
CA ASP A 363 15.16 4.84 2.59
C ASP A 363 15.00 6.12 1.79
N VAL A 364 14.31 6.04 0.67
CA VAL A 364 14.13 7.17 -0.26
C VAL A 364 12.80 7.89 -0.07
N GLY A 365 12.04 7.57 0.99
CA GLY A 365 10.67 8.05 1.17
C GLY A 365 9.69 7.36 0.22
N ILE A 366 8.47 7.87 0.12
CA ILE A 366 7.46 7.31 -0.79
C ILE A 366 7.77 7.79 -2.22
N ALA A 367 8.81 7.20 -2.81
CA ALA A 367 9.37 7.61 -4.11
C ALA A 367 9.88 6.38 -4.89
N GLU A 368 8.96 5.53 -5.30
CA GLU A 368 9.26 4.24 -5.95
C GLU A 368 10.05 4.43 -7.26
N GLN A 369 9.68 5.43 -8.07
CA GLN A 369 10.39 5.79 -9.31
C GLN A 369 11.84 6.16 -9.02
N HIS A 370 12.07 7.03 -8.03
CA HIS A 370 13.41 7.41 -7.59
C HIS A 370 14.21 6.20 -7.08
N ALA A 371 13.58 5.30 -6.30
CA ALA A 371 14.23 4.10 -5.78
C ALA A 371 14.85 3.25 -6.90
N VAL A 372 14.11 3.04 -7.99
CA VAL A 372 14.54 2.20 -9.11
C VAL A 372 15.63 2.89 -9.94
N THR A 373 15.46 4.17 -10.31
CA THR A 373 16.50 4.91 -11.04
C THR A 373 17.78 5.06 -10.21
N PHE A 374 17.64 5.33 -8.91
CA PHE A 374 18.78 5.40 -7.98
C PHE A 374 19.53 4.07 -7.91
N ALA A 375 18.82 2.94 -7.86
CA ALA A 375 19.43 1.62 -7.94
C ALA A 375 20.18 1.42 -9.26
N GLY A 376 19.61 1.86 -10.39
CA GLY A 376 20.29 1.85 -11.69
C GLY A 376 21.60 2.63 -11.64
N GLY A 377 21.59 3.85 -11.11
CA GLY A 377 22.79 4.68 -10.95
C GLY A 377 23.86 4.01 -10.08
N LEU A 378 23.50 3.39 -8.97
CA LEU A 378 24.46 2.64 -8.14
C LEU A 378 25.05 1.41 -8.85
N ALA A 379 24.23 0.75 -9.66
CA ALA A 379 24.68 -0.42 -10.43
C ALA A 379 25.69 -0.06 -11.52
N THR A 380 25.58 1.12 -12.16
CA THR A 380 26.57 1.60 -13.15
C THR A 380 27.94 1.84 -12.53
N GLU A 381 28.02 2.10 -11.22
CA GLU A 381 29.26 2.30 -10.46
C GLU A 381 29.79 0.99 -9.83
N GLY A 382 29.26 -0.17 -10.25
CA GLY A 382 29.73 -1.49 -9.85
C GLY A 382 29.19 -2.01 -8.52
N LEU A 383 28.23 -1.32 -7.90
CA LEU A 383 27.50 -1.82 -6.75
C LEU A 383 26.41 -2.83 -7.18
N LYS A 384 25.91 -3.60 -6.23
CA LYS A 384 24.81 -4.56 -6.44
C LYS A 384 23.59 -4.18 -5.60
N PRO A 385 22.71 -3.31 -6.12
CA PRO A 385 21.55 -2.84 -5.39
C PRO A 385 20.49 -3.93 -5.26
N VAL A 386 19.88 -3.98 -4.06
CA VAL A 386 18.69 -4.76 -3.75
C VAL A 386 17.56 -3.78 -3.42
N VAL A 387 16.55 -3.71 -4.27
CA VAL A 387 15.35 -2.87 -4.07
C VAL A 387 14.29 -3.72 -3.38
N ALA A 388 14.05 -3.45 -2.09
CA ALA A 388 13.01 -4.08 -1.30
C ALA A 388 11.71 -3.29 -1.42
N ILE A 389 10.78 -3.79 -2.21
CA ILE A 389 9.56 -3.09 -2.58
C ILE A 389 8.39 -4.07 -2.63
N TYR A 390 7.16 -3.61 -2.31
CA TYR A 390 5.98 -4.45 -2.49
C TYR A 390 5.65 -4.61 -3.98
N SER A 391 5.18 -5.79 -4.35
CA SER A 391 4.80 -6.10 -5.73
C SER A 391 3.86 -5.04 -6.32
N THR A 392 2.81 -4.66 -5.60
CA THR A 392 1.86 -3.62 -6.04
C THR A 392 2.51 -2.24 -6.19
N PHE A 393 3.50 -1.88 -5.36
CA PHE A 393 4.15 -0.56 -5.42
C PHE A 393 5.19 -0.45 -6.54
N LEU A 394 5.77 -1.56 -6.98
CA LEU A 394 6.65 -1.57 -8.14
C LEU A 394 5.94 -1.11 -9.43
N GLN A 395 4.61 -1.24 -9.50
CA GLN A 395 3.81 -0.72 -10.63
C GLN A 395 4.07 0.77 -10.88
N ARG A 396 4.33 1.57 -9.82
CA ARG A 396 4.63 3.01 -9.94
C ARG A 396 6.00 3.30 -10.55
N ALA A 397 6.91 2.34 -10.52
CA ALA A 397 8.27 2.45 -11.07
C ALA A 397 8.48 1.55 -12.30
N TYR A 398 7.41 1.17 -12.97
CA TYR A 398 7.48 0.25 -14.12
C TYR A 398 8.27 0.83 -15.29
N ASP A 399 8.09 2.11 -15.61
CA ASP A 399 8.88 2.81 -16.62
C ASP A 399 10.37 2.80 -16.27
N GLN A 400 10.74 3.15 -15.03
CA GLN A 400 12.13 3.19 -14.58
C GLN A 400 12.77 1.79 -14.56
N LEU A 401 11.98 0.75 -14.25
CA LEU A 401 12.45 -0.62 -14.33
C LEU A 401 12.80 -0.99 -15.78
N ILE A 402 11.97 -0.61 -16.74
CA ILE A 402 12.22 -0.87 -18.18
C ILE A 402 13.38 -0.01 -18.67
N HIS A 403 13.24 1.33 -18.56
CA HIS A 403 14.11 2.30 -19.19
C HIS A 403 15.48 2.38 -18.51
N ASP A 404 15.50 2.53 -17.16
CA ASP A 404 16.74 2.83 -16.44
C ASP A 404 17.49 1.57 -16.02
N VAL A 405 16.84 0.40 -15.94
CA VAL A 405 17.46 -0.84 -15.47
C VAL A 405 17.52 -1.91 -16.56
N ALA A 406 16.38 -2.33 -17.13
CA ALA A 406 16.33 -3.49 -18.00
C ALA A 406 16.96 -3.23 -19.39
N ILE A 407 16.72 -2.06 -20.02
CA ILE A 407 17.34 -1.68 -21.29
C ILE A 407 18.88 -1.65 -21.15
N GLN A 408 19.38 -1.16 -20.02
CA GLN A 408 20.81 -1.07 -19.73
C GLN A 408 21.40 -2.39 -19.19
N ASN A 409 20.55 -3.40 -18.97
CA ASN A 409 20.91 -4.72 -18.42
C ASN A 409 21.68 -4.63 -17.09
N LEU A 410 21.26 -3.76 -16.18
CA LEU A 410 21.94 -3.50 -14.91
C LEU A 410 21.61 -4.57 -13.85
N PRO A 411 22.59 -5.01 -13.04
CA PRO A 411 22.43 -6.08 -12.06
C PRO A 411 21.69 -5.61 -10.78
N VAL A 412 20.42 -5.26 -10.91
CA VAL A 412 19.55 -4.87 -9.79
C VAL A 412 18.69 -6.05 -9.39
N VAL A 413 18.66 -6.38 -8.09
CA VAL A 413 17.75 -7.37 -7.53
C VAL A 413 16.51 -6.67 -7.00
N PHE A 414 15.34 -7.06 -7.50
CA PHE A 414 14.03 -6.63 -7.00
C PHE A 414 13.48 -7.69 -6.05
N ALA A 415 13.51 -7.42 -4.75
CA ALA A 415 12.90 -8.26 -3.73
C ALA A 415 11.42 -7.84 -3.57
N LEU A 416 10.52 -8.57 -4.25
CA LEU A 416 9.10 -8.24 -4.35
C LEU A 416 8.32 -8.93 -3.23
N ASP A 417 8.14 -8.21 -2.13
CA ASP A 417 7.29 -8.66 -1.02
C ASP A 417 5.80 -8.45 -1.38
N ARG A 418 4.90 -9.18 -0.74
CA ARG A 418 3.44 -9.14 -0.97
C ARG A 418 3.04 -9.51 -2.41
N ALA A 419 3.73 -10.45 -3.02
CA ALA A 419 3.27 -11.06 -4.26
C ALA A 419 2.00 -11.91 -4.01
N GLY A 420 1.08 -11.93 -4.97
CA GLY A 420 -0.20 -12.61 -4.82
C GLY A 420 -1.21 -11.85 -3.96
N LEU A 421 -2.11 -12.56 -3.30
CA LEU A 421 -3.17 -11.98 -2.48
C LEU A 421 -2.65 -11.55 -1.11
N VAL A 422 -2.97 -10.32 -0.71
CA VAL A 422 -2.49 -9.73 0.55
C VAL A 422 -3.55 -9.73 1.67
N GLY A 423 -4.76 -10.16 1.37
CA GLY A 423 -5.83 -10.32 2.34
C GLY A 423 -6.56 -9.02 2.65
N ALA A 424 -6.45 -8.54 3.87
CA ALA A 424 -7.29 -7.47 4.42
C ALA A 424 -7.20 -6.11 3.71
N ASP A 425 -6.17 -5.87 2.90
CA ASP A 425 -5.97 -4.62 2.13
C ASP A 425 -6.57 -4.69 0.71
N GLY A 426 -6.99 -5.88 0.26
CA GLY A 426 -7.77 -6.09 -0.95
C GLY A 426 -7.01 -5.82 -2.26
N ALA A 427 -7.79 -5.55 -3.30
CA ALA A 427 -7.33 -5.42 -4.68
C ALA A 427 -6.21 -4.39 -4.88
N THR A 428 -6.23 -3.30 -4.12
CA THR A 428 -5.25 -2.21 -4.23
C THR A 428 -3.84 -2.61 -3.81
N HIS A 429 -3.71 -3.63 -2.96
CA HIS A 429 -2.43 -4.11 -2.44
C HIS A 429 -2.03 -5.49 -2.98
N ALA A 430 -2.90 -6.16 -3.74
CA ALA A 430 -2.62 -7.46 -4.33
C ALA A 430 -1.47 -7.38 -5.34
N GLY A 431 -0.46 -8.23 -5.17
CA GLY A 431 0.65 -8.42 -6.09
C GLY A 431 0.29 -9.41 -7.21
N ALA A 432 -0.82 -9.15 -7.90
CA ALA A 432 -1.41 -10.09 -8.85
C ALA A 432 -0.79 -10.03 -10.25
N TYR A 433 -0.11 -8.93 -10.61
CA TYR A 433 0.26 -8.63 -12.00
C TYR A 433 1.74 -8.71 -12.30
N ASP A 434 2.59 -8.88 -11.28
CA ASP A 434 4.04 -8.80 -11.38
C ASP A 434 4.64 -9.82 -12.36
N ILE A 435 4.20 -11.08 -12.36
CA ILE A 435 4.65 -12.07 -13.35
C ILE A 435 4.34 -11.57 -14.76
N ALA A 436 3.10 -11.14 -15.00
CA ALA A 436 2.64 -10.76 -16.34
C ALA A 436 3.43 -9.56 -16.90
N TYR A 437 3.58 -8.48 -16.11
CA TYR A 437 4.24 -7.28 -16.60
C TYR A 437 5.78 -7.36 -16.59
N LEU A 438 6.38 -8.25 -15.77
CA LEU A 438 7.84 -8.43 -15.76
C LEU A 438 8.33 -9.41 -16.83
N ARG A 439 7.56 -10.47 -17.10
CA ARG A 439 8.04 -11.50 -18.04
C ARG A 439 8.15 -11.03 -19.50
N CYS A 440 7.43 -10.00 -19.90
CA CYS A 440 7.51 -9.45 -21.26
C CYS A 440 8.75 -8.57 -21.50
N ILE A 441 9.45 -8.13 -20.44
CA ILE A 441 10.59 -7.21 -20.54
C ILE A 441 11.87 -7.99 -20.89
N PRO A 442 12.61 -7.64 -21.97
CA PRO A 442 13.92 -8.22 -22.26
C PRO A 442 14.89 -8.01 -21.08
N ASN A 443 15.89 -8.89 -20.97
CA ASN A 443 16.89 -8.92 -19.90
C ASN A 443 16.36 -9.19 -18.48
N MET A 444 15.06 -9.04 -18.22
CA MET A 444 14.46 -9.28 -16.92
C MET A 444 14.29 -10.77 -16.63
N SER A 445 14.61 -11.21 -15.41
CA SER A 445 14.31 -12.56 -14.92
C SER A 445 13.34 -12.51 -13.74
N VAL A 446 12.50 -13.55 -13.58
CA VAL A 446 11.45 -13.61 -12.55
C VAL A 446 11.48 -14.97 -11.86
N ALA A 447 11.83 -14.98 -10.57
CA ALA A 447 11.88 -16.15 -9.70
C ALA A 447 10.66 -16.18 -8.77
N CYS A 448 10.10 -17.36 -8.56
CA CYS A 448 8.92 -17.65 -7.76
C CYS A 448 9.25 -18.75 -6.73
N PRO A 449 9.82 -18.44 -5.56
CA PRO A 449 10.13 -19.42 -4.53
C PRO A 449 8.87 -20.10 -4.00
N SER A 450 8.95 -21.39 -3.76
CA SER A 450 7.87 -22.21 -3.24
C SER A 450 7.74 -22.19 -1.70
N ASP A 451 8.83 -21.90 -1.01
CA ASP A 451 8.90 -21.88 0.45
C ASP A 451 10.00 -20.92 0.96
N GLU A 452 10.12 -20.84 2.28
CA GLU A 452 11.05 -19.95 2.98
C GLU A 452 12.52 -20.24 2.63
N ASN A 453 12.91 -21.50 2.55
CA ASN A 453 14.28 -21.89 2.24
C ASN A 453 14.62 -21.61 0.78
N GLU A 454 13.71 -21.95 -0.13
CA GLU A 454 13.88 -21.67 -1.56
C GLU A 454 13.93 -20.16 -1.83
N CYS A 455 13.18 -19.34 -1.05
CA CYS A 455 13.26 -17.88 -1.11
C CYS A 455 14.69 -17.39 -0.84
N ARG A 456 15.31 -17.85 0.25
CA ARG A 456 16.70 -17.51 0.57
C ARG A 456 17.67 -17.92 -0.53
N GLN A 457 17.52 -19.13 -1.07
CA GLN A 457 18.38 -19.65 -2.14
C GLN A 457 18.22 -18.90 -3.46
N LEU A 458 16.98 -18.57 -3.86
CA LEU A 458 16.71 -17.83 -5.08
C LEU A 458 17.14 -16.36 -4.98
N LEU A 459 17.08 -15.74 -3.80
CA LEU A 459 17.69 -14.42 -3.55
C LEU A 459 19.21 -14.48 -3.77
N SER A 460 19.88 -15.52 -3.29
CA SER A 460 21.31 -15.73 -3.54
C SER A 460 21.61 -15.95 -5.03
N THR A 461 20.79 -16.76 -5.71
CA THR A 461 20.90 -16.95 -7.17
C THR A 461 20.72 -15.63 -7.92
N ALA A 462 19.71 -14.83 -7.55
CA ALA A 462 19.43 -13.53 -8.17
C ALA A 462 20.61 -12.56 -7.99
N PHE A 463 21.17 -12.49 -6.79
CA PHE A 463 22.29 -11.62 -6.48
C PHE A 463 23.59 -12.00 -7.24
N ALA A 464 23.75 -13.27 -7.57
CA ALA A 464 24.88 -13.75 -8.36
C ALA A 464 24.82 -13.34 -9.85
N GLN A 465 23.62 -12.95 -10.37
CA GLN A 465 23.47 -12.59 -11.76
C GLN A 465 24.06 -11.22 -12.10
N ASN A 466 24.33 -11.00 -13.40
CA ASN A 466 24.81 -9.72 -13.94
C ASN A 466 23.74 -9.03 -14.82
N HIS A 467 22.47 -9.26 -14.52
CA HIS A 467 21.30 -8.69 -15.18
C HIS A 467 20.17 -8.53 -14.13
N PRO A 468 19.10 -7.78 -14.42
CA PRO A 468 18.06 -7.55 -13.42
C PRO A 468 17.22 -8.80 -13.15
N VAL A 469 17.00 -9.09 -11.86
CA VAL A 469 16.22 -10.25 -11.41
C VAL A 469 15.20 -9.83 -10.36
N ALA A 470 13.95 -10.22 -10.53
CA ALA A 470 12.90 -10.14 -9.52
C ALA A 470 12.74 -11.49 -8.80
N VAL A 471 12.70 -11.45 -7.48
CA VAL A 471 12.32 -12.58 -6.63
C VAL A 471 11.03 -12.19 -5.92
N ARG A 472 9.91 -12.85 -6.28
CA ARG A 472 8.59 -12.53 -5.76
C ARG A 472 8.14 -13.52 -4.68
N TYR A 473 7.73 -13.04 -3.52
CA TYR A 473 7.30 -13.88 -2.39
C TYR A 473 6.08 -13.27 -1.68
N PRO A 474 5.21 -14.11 -1.08
CA PRO A 474 3.96 -13.65 -0.50
C PRO A 474 4.14 -12.98 0.86
N ARG A 475 3.07 -12.34 1.33
CA ARG A 475 2.95 -11.83 2.69
C ARG A 475 2.84 -12.99 3.70
N GLY A 476 3.55 -12.88 4.82
CA GLY A 476 3.40 -13.80 5.96
C GLY A 476 4.33 -14.99 5.92
N ALA A 477 3.93 -16.05 6.62
CA ALA A 477 4.68 -17.32 6.68
C ALA A 477 4.22 -18.24 5.55
N GLY A 478 5.16 -19.08 5.07
CA GLY A 478 4.87 -20.13 4.11
C GLY A 478 4.59 -21.49 4.81
N ALA A 479 5.10 -22.56 4.22
CA ALA A 479 4.90 -23.93 4.71
C ALA A 479 5.58 -24.21 6.07
N GLY A 480 6.51 -23.36 6.50
CA GLY A 480 7.28 -23.54 7.73
C GLY A 480 8.49 -24.44 7.53
N VAL A 481 9.09 -24.41 6.37
CA VAL A 481 10.31 -25.15 6.03
C VAL A 481 11.50 -24.55 6.77
N ALA A 482 12.39 -25.40 7.27
CA ALA A 482 13.62 -24.96 7.93
C ALA A 482 14.52 -24.20 6.94
N VAL A 483 14.89 -22.98 7.29
CA VAL A 483 15.74 -22.12 6.46
C VAL A 483 17.21 -22.40 6.75
N GLN A 484 17.97 -22.76 5.73
CA GLN A 484 19.42 -22.99 5.84
C GLN A 484 20.17 -21.66 5.99
N ALA A 485 21.23 -21.66 6.77
CA ALA A 485 22.08 -20.45 6.92
C ALA A 485 22.96 -20.18 5.69
N SER A 486 23.15 -21.16 4.81
CA SER A 486 23.96 -21.05 3.59
C SER A 486 23.48 -19.90 2.69
N LEU A 487 24.44 -19.27 2.00
CA LEU A 487 24.21 -18.32 0.91
C LEU A 487 24.29 -19.01 -0.46
N GLU A 488 24.34 -20.31 -0.50
CA GLU A 488 24.36 -21.08 -1.75
C GLU A 488 23.04 -20.93 -2.48
N GLY A 489 23.13 -20.59 -3.78
CA GLY A 489 21.97 -20.42 -4.65
C GLY A 489 21.56 -21.73 -5.32
N LEU A 490 20.38 -21.73 -5.93
CA LEU A 490 19.89 -22.78 -6.81
C LEU A 490 20.34 -22.53 -8.25
N PRO A 491 20.37 -23.57 -9.10
CA PRO A 491 20.68 -23.41 -10.52
C PRO A 491 19.73 -22.42 -11.20
N PHE A 492 20.30 -21.41 -11.86
CA PHE A 492 19.53 -20.37 -12.55
C PHE A 492 18.68 -20.95 -13.67
N GLY A 493 17.42 -20.58 -13.74
CA GLY A 493 16.47 -20.99 -14.77
C GLY A 493 16.09 -22.47 -14.72
N LYS A 494 16.29 -23.18 -13.60
CA LYS A 494 16.01 -24.61 -13.46
C LYS A 494 14.89 -24.91 -12.49
N GLY A 495 13.94 -25.71 -12.97
CA GLY A 495 12.90 -26.35 -12.17
C GLY A 495 13.31 -27.74 -11.68
N GLU A 496 12.42 -28.39 -10.91
CA GLU A 496 12.60 -29.76 -10.46
C GLU A 496 11.27 -30.51 -10.33
N ILE A 497 11.29 -31.82 -10.55
CA ILE A 497 10.14 -32.69 -10.32
C ILE A 497 10.10 -33.01 -8.81
N ARG A 498 9.04 -32.57 -8.13
CA ARG A 498 8.82 -32.78 -6.70
C ARG A 498 8.04 -34.06 -6.39
N ARG A 499 7.23 -34.49 -7.34
CA ARG A 499 6.47 -35.74 -7.26
C ARG A 499 6.36 -36.37 -8.64
N GLN A 500 6.68 -37.66 -8.74
CA GLN A 500 6.41 -38.44 -9.93
C GLN A 500 4.97 -38.98 -9.90
N GLY A 501 4.33 -38.96 -11.04
CA GLY A 501 2.99 -39.47 -11.29
C GLY A 501 2.80 -39.81 -12.76
N SER A 502 1.58 -39.88 -13.22
CA SER A 502 1.27 -40.21 -14.62
C SER A 502 0.01 -39.47 -15.11
N GLY A 503 -0.20 -39.45 -16.42
CA GLY A 503 -1.36 -38.88 -17.05
C GLY A 503 -1.35 -37.34 -17.05
N ILE A 504 -1.31 -36.71 -15.88
CA ILE A 504 -1.37 -35.25 -15.72
C ILE A 504 -0.11 -34.78 -14.99
N ALA A 505 0.43 -33.63 -15.42
CA ALA A 505 1.50 -32.94 -14.70
C ALA A 505 1.05 -31.52 -14.30
N ILE A 506 1.27 -31.17 -13.02
CA ILE A 506 1.01 -29.84 -12.45
C ILE A 506 2.33 -29.08 -12.41
N LEU A 507 2.40 -27.96 -13.10
CA LEU A 507 3.54 -27.05 -13.19
C LEU A 507 3.27 -25.86 -12.24
N ALA A 508 3.83 -25.91 -11.05
CA ALA A 508 3.60 -24.90 -10.01
C ALA A 508 4.67 -23.80 -10.03
N PHE A 509 4.22 -22.56 -9.89
CA PHE A 509 5.06 -21.36 -9.76
C PHE A 509 4.82 -20.72 -8.39
N GLY A 510 5.79 -20.82 -7.49
CA GLY A 510 5.71 -20.24 -6.15
C GLY A 510 5.01 -21.15 -5.12
N THR A 511 4.46 -20.52 -4.09
CA THR A 511 3.93 -21.19 -2.89
C THR A 511 2.74 -22.12 -3.12
N LEU A 512 2.06 -21.98 -4.26
CA LEU A 512 1.00 -22.92 -4.66
C LEU A 512 1.53 -24.35 -4.98
N LEU A 513 2.86 -24.55 -4.93
CA LEU A 513 3.46 -25.89 -4.97
C LEU A 513 2.91 -26.81 -3.87
N HIS A 514 2.69 -26.29 -2.65
CA HIS A 514 2.24 -27.11 -1.52
C HIS A 514 0.80 -27.63 -1.71
N PRO A 515 -0.21 -26.79 -2.02
CA PRO A 515 -1.54 -27.31 -2.35
C PRO A 515 -1.55 -28.18 -3.61
N ALA A 516 -0.64 -27.95 -4.59
CA ALA A 516 -0.49 -28.83 -5.75
C ALA A 516 -0.02 -30.24 -5.36
N LEU A 517 0.94 -30.34 -4.45
CA LEU A 517 1.44 -31.64 -3.94
C LEU A 517 0.34 -32.40 -3.20
N GLU A 518 -0.49 -31.71 -2.42
CA GLU A 518 -1.63 -32.31 -1.72
C GLU A 518 -2.68 -32.82 -2.72
N ALA A 519 -3.12 -31.98 -3.66
CA ALA A 519 -4.07 -32.35 -4.71
C ALA A 519 -3.57 -33.53 -5.55
N ALA A 520 -2.27 -33.55 -5.88
CA ALA A 520 -1.65 -34.59 -6.69
C ALA A 520 -1.63 -35.97 -6.02
N GLN A 521 -1.72 -36.06 -4.69
CA GLN A 521 -1.81 -37.37 -4.00
C GLN A 521 -3.07 -38.12 -4.42
N ALA A 522 -4.22 -37.45 -4.44
CA ALA A 522 -5.48 -38.04 -4.86
C ALA A 522 -5.56 -38.28 -6.38
N LEU A 523 -4.93 -37.42 -7.17
CA LEU A 523 -4.97 -37.45 -8.64
C LEU A 523 -3.94 -38.42 -9.25
N GLY A 524 -2.95 -38.89 -8.51
CA GLY A 524 -1.82 -39.63 -9.08
C GLY A 524 -0.93 -38.79 -10.02
N ALA A 525 -1.03 -37.47 -9.97
CA ALA A 525 -0.38 -36.56 -10.90
C ALA A 525 1.10 -36.33 -10.60
N THR A 526 1.88 -35.97 -11.62
CA THR A 526 3.23 -35.42 -11.46
C THR A 526 3.14 -33.97 -10.97
N VAL A 527 4.06 -33.54 -10.10
CA VAL A 527 4.18 -32.13 -9.68
C VAL A 527 5.59 -31.63 -9.95
N VAL A 528 5.67 -30.51 -10.64
CA VAL A 528 6.92 -29.84 -11.00
C VAL A 528 6.95 -28.49 -10.32
N ASN A 529 8.00 -28.18 -9.57
CA ASN A 529 8.33 -26.85 -9.11
C ASN A 529 9.10 -26.12 -10.24
N MET A 530 8.43 -25.22 -10.93
CA MET A 530 9.06 -24.52 -12.06
C MET A 530 10.04 -23.44 -11.61
N ARG A 531 9.91 -22.90 -10.40
CA ARG A 531 10.75 -21.87 -9.77
C ARG A 531 10.83 -20.55 -10.54
N TRP A 532 10.90 -20.59 -11.87
CA TRP A 532 11.16 -19.44 -12.73
C TRP A 532 10.03 -19.24 -13.74
N ALA A 533 9.38 -18.08 -13.66
CA ALA A 533 8.48 -17.65 -14.73
C ALA A 533 9.28 -17.16 -15.95
N LYS A 534 10.50 -16.65 -15.71
CA LYS A 534 11.48 -16.26 -16.73
C LYS A 534 12.92 -16.30 -16.17
N PRO A 535 13.87 -16.97 -16.83
CA PRO A 535 13.65 -17.88 -17.97
C PRO A 535 12.87 -19.12 -17.56
N LEU A 536 11.98 -19.58 -18.42
CA LEU A 536 11.28 -20.84 -18.22
C LEU A 536 12.25 -22.01 -18.47
N ASP A 537 12.24 -23.08 -17.63
CA ASP A 537 12.98 -24.31 -17.92
C ASP A 537 12.28 -25.09 -19.03
N THR A 538 12.51 -24.66 -20.27
CA THR A 538 11.89 -25.26 -21.46
C THR A 538 12.30 -26.72 -21.66
N ALA A 539 13.52 -27.12 -21.25
CA ALA A 539 13.96 -28.51 -21.35
C ALA A 539 13.12 -29.41 -20.45
N LEU A 540 12.95 -29.05 -19.20
CA LEU A 540 12.10 -29.76 -18.23
C LEU A 540 10.64 -29.75 -18.68
N LEU A 541 10.13 -28.58 -19.11
CA LEU A 541 8.76 -28.45 -19.62
C LEU A 541 8.49 -29.43 -20.77
N LEU A 542 9.36 -29.47 -21.78
CA LEU A 542 9.18 -30.34 -22.95
C LEU A 542 9.34 -31.83 -22.61
N GLN A 543 10.23 -32.17 -21.68
CA GLN A 543 10.34 -33.52 -21.15
C GLN A 543 9.02 -33.97 -20.51
N VAL A 544 8.44 -33.14 -19.65
CA VAL A 544 7.18 -33.42 -18.95
C VAL A 544 6.01 -33.45 -19.92
N ALA A 545 5.94 -32.49 -20.84
CA ALA A 545 4.85 -32.41 -21.84
C ALA A 545 4.79 -33.64 -22.75
N ARG A 546 5.94 -34.22 -23.14
CA ARG A 546 6.00 -35.42 -23.98
C ARG A 546 5.64 -36.71 -23.24
N SER A 547 5.72 -36.72 -21.92
CA SER A 547 5.46 -37.91 -21.08
C SER A 547 4.08 -37.89 -20.40
N HIS A 548 3.29 -36.82 -20.58
CA HIS A 548 1.97 -36.66 -19.98
C HIS A 548 0.91 -36.32 -21.02
N GLN A 549 -0.34 -36.67 -20.70
CA GLN A 549 -1.47 -36.44 -21.60
C GLN A 549 -2.11 -35.05 -21.42
N ALA A 550 -1.88 -34.40 -20.29
CA ALA A 550 -2.32 -33.04 -20.01
C ALA A 550 -1.38 -32.33 -19.04
N LEU A 551 -1.32 -31.00 -19.14
CA LEU A 551 -0.60 -30.13 -18.20
C LEU A 551 -1.58 -29.23 -17.46
N VAL A 552 -1.21 -28.86 -16.26
CA VAL A 552 -1.89 -27.84 -15.45
C VAL A 552 -0.85 -26.84 -15.00
N THR A 553 -1.04 -25.55 -15.29
CA THR A 553 -0.19 -24.50 -14.72
C THR A 553 -0.85 -23.89 -13.52
N LEU A 554 -0.08 -23.54 -12.49
CA LEU A 554 -0.58 -23.04 -11.22
C LEU A 554 0.27 -21.87 -10.74
N GLU A 555 -0.34 -20.69 -10.64
CA GLU A 555 0.31 -19.44 -10.22
C GLU A 555 -0.60 -18.57 -9.34
N GLU A 556 -0.07 -17.94 -8.32
CA GLU A 556 -0.76 -16.90 -7.56
C GLU A 556 -0.49 -15.53 -8.22
N GLY A 557 -1.06 -15.36 -9.40
CA GLY A 557 -0.95 -14.22 -10.29
C GLY A 557 -2.06 -14.25 -11.33
N ALA A 558 -2.21 -13.16 -12.08
CA ALA A 558 -3.17 -13.10 -13.17
C ALA A 558 -2.87 -14.17 -14.23
N VAL A 559 -3.88 -14.97 -14.58
CA VAL A 559 -3.74 -15.99 -15.65
C VAL A 559 -3.36 -15.34 -16.99
N MET A 560 -3.95 -14.16 -17.29
CA MET A 560 -3.66 -13.43 -18.51
C MET A 560 -2.24 -12.89 -18.51
N GLY A 561 -1.42 -13.38 -19.44
CA GLY A 561 -0.01 -12.98 -19.58
C GLY A 561 0.92 -13.54 -18.49
N GLY A 562 0.43 -14.35 -17.54
CA GLY A 562 1.20 -14.94 -16.47
C GLY A 562 2.12 -16.09 -16.87
N ALA A 563 2.54 -16.90 -15.90
CA ALA A 563 3.44 -18.04 -16.11
C ALA A 563 2.81 -19.15 -16.94
N GLY A 564 1.50 -19.37 -16.80
CA GLY A 564 0.76 -20.30 -17.65
C GLY A 564 0.77 -19.89 -19.13
N SER A 565 0.72 -18.60 -19.43
CA SER A 565 0.89 -18.08 -20.78
C SER A 565 2.29 -18.39 -21.34
N ALA A 566 3.35 -18.24 -20.52
CA ALA A 566 4.73 -18.59 -20.90
C ALA A 566 4.86 -20.07 -21.25
N VAL A 567 4.19 -20.96 -20.51
CA VAL A 567 4.15 -22.40 -20.82
C VAL A 567 3.51 -22.65 -22.17
N ASN A 568 2.36 -22.04 -22.48
CA ASN A 568 1.70 -22.20 -23.78
C ASN A 568 2.57 -21.67 -24.94
N GLU A 569 3.18 -20.51 -24.78
CA GLU A 569 4.11 -19.92 -25.77
C GLU A 569 5.29 -20.86 -26.06
N ALA A 570 5.89 -21.45 -25.01
CA ALA A 570 7.02 -22.37 -25.17
C ALA A 570 6.62 -23.69 -25.84
N LEU A 571 5.46 -24.25 -25.50
CA LEU A 571 4.92 -25.46 -26.14
C LEU A 571 4.60 -25.20 -27.61
N GLN A 572 3.97 -24.10 -27.93
CA GLN A 572 3.65 -23.71 -29.31
C GLN A 572 4.91 -23.50 -30.15
N ALA A 573 5.91 -22.81 -29.59
CA ALA A 573 7.18 -22.58 -30.27
C ALA A 573 7.95 -23.91 -30.54
N ALA A 574 7.77 -24.91 -29.65
CA ALA A 574 8.38 -26.24 -29.81
C ALA A 574 7.55 -27.21 -30.65
N GLY A 575 6.37 -26.82 -31.13
CA GLY A 575 5.44 -27.68 -31.88
C GLY A 575 4.87 -28.85 -31.07
N VAL A 576 4.80 -28.70 -29.73
CA VAL A 576 4.26 -29.72 -28.83
C VAL A 576 2.80 -29.42 -28.51
N MET A 577 1.92 -30.32 -28.93
CA MET A 577 0.47 -30.20 -28.74
C MET A 577 0.04 -31.07 -27.57
N VAL A 578 -0.24 -30.44 -26.43
CA VAL A 578 -0.78 -31.06 -25.22
C VAL A 578 -1.84 -30.15 -24.61
N PRO A 579 -2.98 -30.68 -24.14
CA PRO A 579 -3.97 -29.87 -23.45
C PRO A 579 -3.40 -29.21 -22.18
N VAL A 580 -3.61 -27.93 -22.00
CA VAL A 580 -3.18 -27.16 -20.82
C VAL A 580 -4.38 -26.58 -20.11
N LEU A 581 -4.47 -26.78 -18.80
CA LEU A 581 -5.38 -26.06 -17.91
C LEU A 581 -4.55 -25.01 -17.14
N GLN A 582 -4.93 -23.73 -17.25
CA GLN A 582 -4.29 -22.66 -16.51
C GLN A 582 -5.12 -22.33 -15.26
N LEU A 583 -4.52 -22.42 -14.08
CA LEU A 583 -5.10 -22.03 -12.80
C LEU A 583 -4.30 -20.87 -12.21
N GLY A 584 -5.01 -19.83 -11.83
CA GLY A 584 -4.46 -18.60 -11.26
C GLY A 584 -5.60 -17.64 -10.91
N LEU A 585 -5.27 -16.36 -10.71
CA LEU A 585 -6.25 -15.34 -10.39
C LEU A 585 -7.06 -14.98 -11.64
N ALA A 586 -8.40 -14.97 -11.49
CA ALA A 586 -9.33 -14.64 -12.55
C ALA A 586 -9.20 -13.17 -12.99
N ASP A 587 -9.77 -12.83 -14.16
CA ASP A 587 -9.82 -11.46 -14.70
C ASP A 587 -10.87 -10.60 -13.95
N THR A 588 -10.68 -10.49 -12.64
CA THR A 588 -11.50 -9.67 -11.73
C THR A 588 -10.64 -9.11 -10.60
N PHE A 589 -10.99 -7.93 -10.11
CA PHE A 589 -10.38 -7.42 -8.87
C PHE A 589 -10.92 -8.21 -7.67
N ILE A 590 -10.01 -8.85 -6.92
CA ILE A 590 -10.37 -9.69 -5.79
C ILE A 590 -10.50 -8.81 -4.55
N GLU A 591 -11.63 -8.90 -3.87
CA GLU A 591 -11.95 -8.15 -2.66
C GLU A 591 -11.00 -8.47 -1.50
N HIS A 592 -11.09 -7.64 -0.45
CA HIS A 592 -10.39 -7.86 0.80
C HIS A 592 -11.00 -9.01 1.61
N GLY A 593 -10.17 -9.70 2.40
CA GLY A 593 -10.62 -10.82 3.23
C GLY A 593 -9.45 -11.62 3.81
N ASP A 594 -9.73 -12.78 4.37
CA ASP A 594 -8.69 -13.73 4.79
C ASP A 594 -8.01 -14.35 3.56
N PRO A 595 -6.65 -14.34 3.46
CA PRO A 595 -5.95 -14.83 2.27
C PRO A 595 -6.23 -16.30 1.95
N VAL A 596 -6.33 -17.17 2.96
CA VAL A 596 -6.61 -18.60 2.78
C VAL A 596 -8.01 -18.78 2.18
N ARG A 597 -8.98 -18.05 2.72
CA ARG A 597 -10.35 -18.06 2.19
C ARG A 597 -10.42 -17.50 0.77
N LEU A 598 -9.71 -16.43 0.48
CA LEU A 598 -9.67 -15.84 -0.87
C LEU A 598 -9.06 -16.81 -1.88
N LEU A 599 -7.96 -17.49 -1.55
CA LEU A 599 -7.37 -18.53 -2.42
C LEU A 599 -8.34 -19.69 -2.65
N SER A 600 -9.05 -20.14 -1.62
CA SER A 600 -10.08 -21.17 -1.75
C SER A 600 -11.23 -20.75 -2.69
N LEU A 601 -11.68 -19.49 -2.59
CA LEU A 601 -12.71 -18.93 -3.49
C LEU A 601 -12.23 -18.84 -4.95
N GLN A 602 -10.92 -18.70 -5.17
CA GLN A 602 -10.32 -18.75 -6.51
C GLN A 602 -10.03 -20.18 -6.99
N GLY A 603 -10.34 -21.20 -6.18
CA GLY A 603 -10.06 -22.60 -6.52
C GLY A 603 -8.57 -22.94 -6.50
N LEU A 604 -7.76 -22.22 -5.74
CA LEU A 604 -6.31 -22.35 -5.65
C LEU A 604 -5.85 -23.09 -4.38
N ASP A 605 -6.76 -23.57 -3.55
CA ASP A 605 -6.46 -24.56 -2.51
C ASP A 605 -6.43 -25.99 -3.09
N ALA A 606 -5.99 -26.96 -2.31
CA ALA A 606 -5.84 -28.35 -2.77
C ALA A 606 -7.15 -28.94 -3.32
N ALA A 607 -8.28 -28.65 -2.65
CA ALA A 607 -9.59 -29.13 -3.06
C ALA A 607 -10.07 -28.48 -4.38
N GLY A 608 -9.87 -27.17 -4.53
CA GLY A 608 -10.22 -26.44 -5.75
C GLY A 608 -9.37 -26.85 -6.95
N ILE A 609 -8.06 -27.05 -6.75
CA ILE A 609 -7.14 -27.58 -7.77
C ILE A 609 -7.59 -28.97 -8.21
N GLN A 610 -7.88 -29.87 -7.27
CA GLN A 610 -8.35 -31.23 -7.56
C GLN A 610 -9.67 -31.18 -8.34
N ALA A 611 -10.65 -30.36 -7.91
CA ALA A 611 -11.95 -30.22 -8.56
C ALA A 611 -11.81 -29.71 -10.00
N SER A 612 -11.01 -28.68 -10.23
CA SER A 612 -10.78 -28.09 -11.55
C SER A 612 -10.13 -29.09 -12.52
N ILE A 613 -9.15 -29.85 -12.04
CA ILE A 613 -8.47 -30.90 -12.82
C ILE A 613 -9.45 -32.03 -13.15
N THR A 614 -10.21 -32.48 -12.15
CA THR A 614 -11.21 -33.56 -12.32
C THR A 614 -12.29 -33.16 -13.33
N GLN A 615 -12.78 -31.95 -13.26
CA GLN A 615 -13.77 -31.43 -14.19
C GLN A 615 -13.21 -31.33 -15.64
N ARG A 616 -11.98 -30.88 -15.78
CA ARG A 616 -11.36 -30.62 -17.11
C ARG A 616 -10.87 -31.91 -17.79
N PHE A 617 -10.34 -32.86 -17.01
CA PHE A 617 -9.69 -34.07 -17.52
C PHE A 617 -10.22 -35.37 -16.90
N PRO A 618 -11.54 -35.62 -16.90
CA PRO A 618 -12.13 -36.77 -16.19
C PRO A 618 -11.68 -38.12 -16.75
N ALA A 619 -11.30 -38.17 -18.03
CA ALA A 619 -10.85 -39.41 -18.69
C ALA A 619 -9.41 -39.81 -18.32
N LEU A 620 -8.60 -38.90 -17.80
CA LEU A 620 -7.19 -39.13 -17.48
C LEU A 620 -6.97 -39.55 -16.02
N LEU A 621 -8.05 -39.61 -15.23
CA LEU A 621 -7.96 -39.95 -13.81
C LEU A 621 -8.12 -41.45 -13.59
N THR A 622 -7.25 -42.01 -12.77
CA THR A 622 -7.27 -43.45 -12.43
C THR A 622 -8.58 -43.80 -11.67
N PRO A 623 -9.07 -45.06 -11.73
CA PRO A 623 -10.36 -45.45 -11.16
C PRO A 623 -10.61 -45.14 -9.67
N LEU A 624 -9.55 -44.91 -8.89
CA LEU A 624 -9.64 -44.54 -7.47
C LEU A 624 -10.38 -43.20 -7.21
N VAL A 625 -10.38 -42.27 -8.16
CA VAL A 625 -11.04 -40.99 -8.02
C VAL A 625 -12.50 -41.02 -8.54
N ARG A 626 -12.87 -42.07 -9.31
CA ARG A 626 -14.25 -42.23 -9.82
C ARG A 626 -15.23 -42.79 -8.79
N ALA A 627 -14.75 -43.26 -7.65
CA ALA A 627 -15.55 -43.97 -6.62
C ALA A 627 -15.86 -43.09 -5.38
N ALA A 628 -15.40 -41.84 -5.33
CA ALA A 628 -15.68 -40.84 -4.28
C ALA A 628 -16.55 -39.69 -4.83
#